data_b6178a0f2d00d2c85ec73045339cde58
#
_entry.id   b6178a0f2d00d2c85ec73045339cde58
#
_cell.length_a   1.000
_cell.length_b   1.000
_cell.length_c   1.000
_cell.angle_alpha   90.00
_cell.angle_beta   90.00
_cell.angle_gamma   90.00
#
_symmetry.space_group_name_H-M   'P 1'
#
loop_
_entity.id
_entity.type
_entity.pdbx_description
1 polymer ?
#
loop_
_entity_poly.entity_id
_entity_poly.type
_entity_poly.pdbx_seq_one_letter_code
_entity_poly.pdbx_strand_id
1 'polypeptide(L)'
;MHQSGVXDLDRLPAGEKVSVVSTGIGGPSAAIAMEELANLGTHTFVRVGTCGGIRLDVRSGDVVVATGAVRMEGTSREYAPIEYPAVPDFQVAGAGAGLPGAGEALARGGGPVQGLLYGQHDPARMPVSGELEAKWEAWKRLGVLASEMESAALFTVAAARGVRCGSVFHVIWNQEREQAGLDQQESHDTALAIDVGVEALKLLIRQDAQSRAGEGR
;
A
#
# COMPACT_ATOMS: atom_id res chain seq x y z
N MET A 1 0.17 14.85 -18.58
CA MET A 1 1.17 13.87 -18.11
C MET A 1 2.33 14.62 -17.48
N HIS A 2 2.38 14.71 -16.17
CA HIS A 2 3.54 15.26 -15.47
C HIS A 2 4.57 14.14 -15.30
N GLN A 3 5.64 14.20 -16.04
CA GLN A 3 6.85 13.43 -15.75
C GLN A 3 7.57 14.14 -14.60
N SER A 4 7.17 13.84 -13.38
CA SER A 4 7.93 14.29 -12.23
C SER A 4 8.41 13.05 -11.48
N GLY A 5 9.70 12.89 -11.42
CA GLY A 5 10.34 11.92 -10.56
C GLY A 5 10.61 10.56 -11.20
N VAL A 6 11.51 10.54 -12.20
CA VAL A 6 12.18 9.29 -12.53
C VAL A 6 13.21 9.04 -11.44
N UNK A 7 12.82 8.40 -10.49
CA UNK A 7 13.66 8.12 -9.55
C UNK A 7 14.88 7.66 -10.11
N ASP A 8 15.81 7.82 -9.66
CA ASP A 8 17.16 7.45 -10.07
C ASP A 8 17.31 5.91 -10.21
N LEU A 9 16.57 5.37 -11.15
CA LEU A 9 16.64 3.94 -11.48
C LEU A 9 17.96 3.58 -12.19
N ASP A 10 18.75 4.59 -12.57
CA ASP A 10 20.05 4.39 -13.24
C ASP A 10 21.11 3.75 -12.32
N ARG A 11 20.84 3.65 -11.02
CA ARG A 11 21.76 3.06 -10.05
C ARG A 11 21.39 1.64 -9.62
N LEU A 12 20.54 0.96 -10.38
CA LEU A 12 20.25 -0.45 -10.11
C LEU A 12 21.45 -1.34 -10.47
N PRO A 13 21.65 -2.45 -9.77
CA PRO A 13 22.65 -3.43 -10.17
C PRO A 13 22.48 -3.85 -11.63
N ALA A 14 23.57 -4.01 -12.35
CA ALA A 14 23.56 -4.29 -13.79
C ALA A 14 22.71 -5.53 -14.11
N GLY A 15 21.80 -5.38 -15.04
CA GLY A 15 20.95 -6.48 -15.51
C GLY A 15 19.58 -6.56 -14.87
N GLU A 16 19.32 -5.86 -13.77
CA GLU A 16 18.00 -5.87 -13.14
C GLU A 16 17.07 -4.87 -13.85
N LYS A 17 15.82 -5.28 -14.05
CA LYS A 17 14.81 -4.47 -14.72
C LYS A 17 13.71 -4.08 -13.75
N VAL A 18 13.35 -2.80 -13.75
CA VAL A 18 12.23 -2.28 -12.97
C VAL A 18 11.29 -1.57 -13.93
N SER A 19 9.99 -1.84 -13.78
CA SER A 19 8.95 -1.20 -14.58
C SER A 19 7.98 -0.47 -13.66
N VAL A 20 7.43 0.64 -14.15
CA VAL A 20 6.39 1.38 -13.44
C VAL A 20 5.11 1.33 -14.27
N VAL A 21 4.02 0.92 -13.64
CA VAL A 21 2.72 0.78 -14.31
C VAL A 21 1.66 1.47 -13.47
N SER A 22 0.85 2.31 -14.11
CA SER A 22 -0.34 2.88 -13.47
C SER A 22 -1.49 1.89 -13.58
N THR A 23 -2.11 1.55 -12.45
CA THR A 23 -3.22 0.60 -12.39
C THR A 23 -4.59 1.27 -12.33
N GLY A 24 -4.64 2.60 -12.30
CA GLY A 24 -5.90 3.30 -12.05
C GLY A 24 -6.31 3.15 -10.59
N ILE A 25 -7.60 2.94 -10.33
CA ILE A 25 -8.18 2.89 -8.98
C ILE A 25 -8.89 1.55 -8.77
N GLY A 26 -8.62 0.95 -7.61
CA GLY A 26 -9.40 -0.19 -7.10
C GLY A 26 -8.76 -1.54 -7.31
N GLY A 27 -9.12 -2.47 -6.42
CA GLY A 27 -8.59 -3.82 -6.39
C GLY A 27 -8.66 -4.57 -7.72
N PRO A 28 -9.82 -4.56 -8.42
CA PRO A 28 -9.92 -5.31 -9.68
C PRO A 28 -8.89 -4.87 -10.73
N SER A 29 -8.74 -3.56 -10.93
CA SER A 29 -7.77 -3.03 -11.90
C SER A 29 -6.34 -3.39 -11.52
N ALA A 30 -6.00 -3.23 -10.25
CA ALA A 30 -4.66 -3.55 -9.75
C ALA A 30 -4.37 -5.06 -9.85
N ALA A 31 -5.37 -5.90 -9.57
CA ALA A 31 -5.24 -7.36 -9.68
C ALA A 31 -4.95 -7.81 -11.11
N ILE A 32 -5.68 -7.23 -12.09
CA ILE A 32 -5.44 -7.53 -13.51
C ILE A 32 -4.00 -7.18 -13.88
N ALA A 33 -3.54 -5.98 -13.51
CA ALA A 33 -2.16 -5.55 -13.82
C ALA A 33 -1.13 -6.50 -13.19
N MET A 34 -1.33 -6.90 -11.92
CA MET A 34 -0.41 -7.83 -11.24
C MET A 34 -0.40 -9.20 -11.93
N GLU A 35 -1.56 -9.75 -12.29
CA GLU A 35 -1.66 -11.03 -12.99
C GLU A 35 -0.88 -11.01 -14.32
N GLU A 36 -1.09 -9.96 -15.12
CA GLU A 36 -0.43 -9.84 -16.42
C GLU A 36 1.09 -9.70 -16.26
N LEU A 37 1.53 -8.89 -15.31
CA LEU A 37 2.97 -8.70 -15.04
C LEU A 37 3.61 -9.98 -14.48
N ALA A 38 2.89 -10.72 -13.61
CA ALA A 38 3.38 -11.98 -13.08
C ALA A 38 3.52 -13.02 -14.21
N ASN A 39 2.58 -13.05 -15.18
CA ASN A 39 2.69 -13.91 -16.35
C ASN A 39 3.92 -13.57 -17.22
N LEU A 40 4.37 -12.31 -17.18
CA LEU A 40 5.58 -11.87 -17.88
C LEU A 40 6.87 -12.12 -17.08
N GLY A 41 6.76 -12.72 -15.88
CA GLY A 41 7.90 -13.09 -15.05
C GLY A 41 8.24 -12.09 -13.93
N THR A 42 7.41 -11.07 -13.71
CA THR A 42 7.62 -10.16 -12.57
C THR A 42 7.33 -10.91 -11.28
N HIS A 43 8.26 -10.87 -10.33
CA HIS A 43 8.15 -11.63 -9.08
C HIS A 43 8.09 -10.76 -7.82
N THR A 44 8.27 -9.44 -7.95
CA THR A 44 8.27 -8.53 -6.80
C THR A 44 7.56 -7.24 -7.18
N PHE A 45 6.60 -6.84 -6.35
CA PHE A 45 5.75 -5.69 -6.60
C PHE A 45 5.79 -4.74 -5.40
N VAL A 46 5.97 -3.45 -5.65
CA VAL A 46 5.81 -2.41 -4.64
C VAL A 46 4.75 -1.44 -5.15
N ARG A 47 3.63 -1.40 -4.45
CA ARG A 47 2.60 -0.41 -4.73
C ARG A 47 2.99 0.91 -4.05
N VAL A 48 3.06 1.97 -4.82
CA VAL A 48 3.19 3.33 -4.27
C VAL A 48 1.90 4.06 -4.59
N GLY A 49 1.24 4.60 -3.58
CA GLY A 49 -0.04 5.25 -3.78
C GLY A 49 -0.36 6.26 -2.70
N THR A 50 -1.63 6.59 -2.60
CA THR A 50 -2.13 7.53 -1.59
C THR A 50 -3.14 6.86 -0.68
N CYS A 51 -3.35 7.45 0.49
CA CYS A 51 -4.34 6.96 1.46
C CYS A 51 -4.94 8.12 2.25
N GLY A 52 -6.05 7.84 2.92
CA GLY A 52 -6.62 8.73 3.93
C GLY A 52 -6.23 8.23 5.32
N GLY A 53 -5.78 9.12 6.20
CA GLY A 53 -5.47 8.75 7.58
C GLY A 53 -6.75 8.48 8.39
N ILE A 54 -6.64 7.57 9.37
CA ILE A 54 -7.73 7.25 10.31
C ILE A 54 -7.30 7.57 11.75
N ARG A 55 -6.18 6.98 12.18
CA ARG A 55 -5.69 7.22 13.56
C ARG A 55 -5.24 8.66 13.70
N LEU A 56 -5.56 9.30 14.83
CA LEU A 56 -5.38 10.76 15.01
C LEU A 56 -3.92 11.23 14.97
N ASP A 57 -2.96 10.35 15.23
CA ASP A 57 -1.54 10.69 15.12
C ASP A 57 -0.99 10.61 13.70
N VAL A 58 -1.76 10.04 12.76
CA VAL A 58 -1.41 9.99 11.34
C VAL A 58 -1.81 11.32 10.70
N ARG A 59 -0.85 12.03 10.12
CA ARG A 59 -1.05 13.36 9.57
C ARG A 59 -0.87 13.39 8.06
N SER A 60 -1.48 14.38 7.44
CA SER A 60 -1.23 14.66 6.01
C SER A 60 0.26 14.88 5.78
N GLY A 61 0.81 14.29 4.75
CA GLY A 61 2.25 14.30 4.46
C GLY A 61 3.01 13.11 5.01
N ASP A 62 2.44 12.38 5.97
CA ASP A 62 3.09 11.15 6.48
C ASP A 62 3.17 10.07 5.40
N VAL A 63 4.09 9.14 5.59
CA VAL A 63 4.20 7.95 4.76
C VAL A 63 3.84 6.72 5.60
N VAL A 64 2.92 5.91 5.09
CA VAL A 64 2.48 4.66 5.72
C VAL A 64 3.01 3.48 4.92
N VAL A 65 3.75 2.59 5.58
CA VAL A 65 4.13 1.28 5.02
C VAL A 65 3.16 0.24 5.56
N ALA A 66 2.45 -0.44 4.66
CA ALA A 66 1.42 -1.40 5.07
C ALA A 66 2.04 -2.66 5.69
N THR A 67 1.54 -3.08 6.83
CA THR A 67 1.89 -4.36 7.47
C THR A 67 0.75 -5.38 7.39
N GLY A 68 -0.38 -4.96 6.84
CA GLY A 68 -1.55 -5.79 6.61
C GLY A 68 -2.68 -4.94 6.06
N ALA A 69 -3.70 -5.58 5.54
CA ALA A 69 -4.86 -4.89 4.99
C ALA A 69 -6.16 -5.63 5.36
N VAL A 70 -7.19 -4.85 5.68
CA VAL A 70 -8.51 -5.39 6.00
C VAL A 70 -9.26 -5.64 4.68
N ARG A 71 -9.73 -6.84 4.47
CA ARG A 71 -10.37 -7.29 3.23
C ARG A 71 -11.86 -6.88 3.17
N MET A 72 -12.13 -5.64 2.77
CA MET A 72 -13.49 -5.11 2.66
C MET A 72 -13.99 -5.02 1.21
N GLU A 73 -13.20 -5.50 0.26
CA GLU A 73 -13.51 -5.43 -1.17
C GLU A 73 -13.77 -6.83 -1.74
N GLY A 74 -14.24 -6.90 -2.97
CA GLY A 74 -14.67 -8.15 -3.59
C GLY A 74 -13.56 -8.98 -4.21
N THR A 75 -12.53 -8.33 -4.76
CA THR A 75 -11.49 -9.01 -5.55
C THR A 75 -10.76 -10.08 -4.74
N SER A 76 -10.30 -9.73 -3.53
CA SER A 76 -9.58 -10.68 -2.69
C SER A 76 -10.42 -11.89 -2.31
N ARG A 77 -11.75 -11.73 -2.24
CA ARG A 77 -12.65 -12.83 -1.90
C ARG A 77 -12.76 -13.89 -3.01
N GLU A 78 -12.48 -13.51 -4.24
CA GLU A 78 -12.45 -14.45 -5.36
C GLU A 78 -11.15 -15.26 -5.39
N TYR A 79 -10.08 -14.74 -4.76
CA TYR A 79 -8.79 -15.42 -4.69
C TYR A 79 -8.62 -16.31 -3.45
N ALA A 80 -9.26 -15.93 -2.34
CA ALA A 80 -9.05 -16.66 -1.08
C ALA A 80 -10.26 -16.50 -0.15
N PRO A 81 -10.55 -17.49 0.70
CA PRO A 81 -11.60 -17.36 1.72
C PRO A 81 -11.31 -16.17 2.64
N ILE A 82 -12.39 -15.60 3.21
CA ILE A 82 -12.26 -14.33 3.96
C ILE A 82 -11.32 -14.43 5.17
N GLU A 83 -11.19 -15.62 5.71
CA GLU A 83 -10.33 -15.89 6.88
C GLU A 83 -8.83 -15.81 6.53
N TYR A 84 -8.46 -15.89 5.24
CA TYR A 84 -7.06 -15.75 4.81
C TYR A 84 -6.63 -14.28 4.96
N PRO A 85 -5.55 -14.00 5.69
CA PRO A 85 -5.15 -12.61 5.94
C PRO A 85 -4.52 -11.98 4.70
N ALA A 86 -4.84 -10.70 4.44
CA ALA A 86 -4.14 -9.93 3.41
C ALA A 86 -2.92 -9.26 4.05
N VAL A 87 -1.76 -9.90 3.90
CA VAL A 87 -0.50 -9.40 4.46
C VAL A 87 0.55 -9.23 3.35
N PRO A 88 1.38 -8.20 3.45
CA PRO A 88 2.46 -8.03 2.49
C PRO A 88 3.55 -9.08 2.72
N ASP A 89 4.41 -9.23 1.73
CA ASP A 89 5.65 -9.99 1.91
C ASP A 89 6.51 -9.32 2.98
N PHE A 90 7.06 -10.12 3.89
CA PHE A 90 7.82 -9.65 5.05
C PHE A 90 9.07 -8.84 4.63
N GLN A 91 9.79 -9.31 3.60
CA GLN A 91 10.99 -8.63 3.14
C GLN A 91 10.65 -7.30 2.48
N VAL A 92 9.56 -7.26 1.69
CA VAL A 92 9.12 -6.03 1.02
C VAL A 92 8.68 -4.99 2.04
N ALA A 93 7.86 -5.40 3.02
CA ALA A 93 7.42 -4.49 4.08
C ALA A 93 8.61 -4.01 4.94
N GLY A 94 9.52 -4.92 5.28
CA GLY A 94 10.72 -4.61 6.05
C GLY A 94 11.65 -3.64 5.33
N ALA A 95 11.81 -3.81 4.01
CA ALA A 95 12.62 -2.92 3.20
C ALA A 95 12.08 -1.49 3.22
N GLY A 96 10.76 -1.32 3.09
CA GLY A 96 10.14 0.00 3.17
C GLY A 96 10.25 0.63 4.56
N ALA A 97 10.04 -0.18 5.59
CA ALA A 97 9.99 0.29 6.97
C ALA A 97 11.37 0.64 7.57
N GLY A 98 12.44 0.06 7.03
CA GLY A 98 13.79 0.21 7.59
C GLY A 98 14.63 1.34 7.00
N LEU A 99 14.07 2.15 6.12
CA LEU A 99 14.88 3.15 5.40
C LEU A 99 15.26 4.35 6.27
N PRO A 100 16.52 4.81 6.20
CA PRO A 100 16.92 6.03 6.88
C PRO A 100 16.16 7.25 6.35
N GLY A 101 15.78 8.13 7.24
CA GLY A 101 15.05 9.35 6.87
C GLY A 101 13.54 9.19 6.77
N ALA A 102 13.02 7.97 6.95
CA ALA A 102 11.57 7.76 7.04
C ALA A 102 10.99 8.19 8.39
N GLY A 103 11.81 8.34 9.38
CA GLY A 103 11.59 8.98 10.69
C GLY A 103 10.15 9.15 11.17
N GLU A 104 9.84 10.35 11.63
CA GLU A 104 8.52 10.68 12.19
C GLU A 104 7.40 10.67 11.11
N ALA A 105 7.76 10.82 9.85
CA ALA A 105 6.80 10.81 8.76
C ALA A 105 6.37 9.39 8.36
N LEU A 106 7.01 8.34 8.91
CA LEU A 106 6.71 6.96 8.54
C LEU A 106 5.86 6.28 9.60
N ALA A 107 4.61 6.00 9.28
CA ALA A 107 3.71 5.21 10.13
C ALA A 107 3.59 3.79 9.57
N ARG A 108 3.69 2.80 10.44
CA ARG A 108 3.57 1.38 10.08
C ARG A 108 2.24 0.84 10.57
N GLY A 109 1.50 0.17 9.71
CA GLY A 109 0.24 -0.43 10.12
C GLY A 109 -0.61 -0.87 8.96
N GLY A 110 -1.70 -1.53 9.29
CA GLY A 110 -2.69 -1.96 8.32
C GLY A 110 -3.80 -0.92 8.17
N GLY A 111 -4.55 -1.06 7.11
CA GLY A 111 -5.69 -0.21 6.86
C GLY A 111 -6.83 -0.95 6.18
N PRO A 112 -8.08 -0.47 6.33
CA PRO A 112 -9.17 -1.05 5.56
C PRO A 112 -8.98 -0.72 4.08
N VAL A 113 -9.13 -1.73 3.27
CA VAL A 113 -9.14 -1.60 1.82
C VAL A 113 -10.59 -1.63 1.37
N GLN A 114 -11.11 -0.49 0.95
CA GLN A 114 -12.50 -0.35 0.60
C GLN A 114 -12.72 -0.44 -0.90
N GLY A 115 -13.84 -1.01 -1.29
CA GLY A 115 -14.24 -1.06 -2.68
C GLY A 115 -14.91 0.21 -3.18
N LEU A 116 -15.21 1.16 -2.28
CA LEU A 116 -15.93 2.38 -2.65
C LEU A 116 -15.57 3.55 -1.73
N LEU A 117 -15.01 4.59 -2.31
CA LEU A 117 -14.63 5.83 -1.62
C LEU A 117 -15.82 6.48 -0.89
N TYR A 118 -16.95 6.58 -1.55
CA TYR A 118 -18.13 7.26 -1.01
C TYR A 118 -18.74 6.56 0.19
N GLY A 119 -18.55 5.24 0.33
CA GLY A 119 -19.02 4.51 1.51
C GLY A 119 -18.26 4.93 2.78
N GLN A 120 -17.05 5.43 2.63
CA GLN A 120 -16.28 5.96 3.76
C GLN A 120 -16.64 7.43 4.06
N HIS A 121 -16.69 8.27 3.04
CA HIS A 121 -16.77 9.72 3.22
C HIS A 121 -18.21 10.22 3.41
N ASP A 122 -19.19 9.48 2.95
CA ASP A 122 -20.59 9.85 3.09
C ASP A 122 -21.44 8.60 3.33
N PRO A 123 -21.18 7.87 4.43
CA PRO A 123 -21.89 6.61 4.70
C PRO A 123 -23.40 6.81 4.90
N ALA A 124 -23.81 7.99 5.38
CA ALA A 124 -25.23 8.26 5.70
C ALA A 124 -26.15 8.13 4.49
N ARG A 125 -25.63 8.40 3.27
CA ARG A 125 -26.46 8.28 2.07
C ARG A 125 -26.50 6.84 1.51
N MET A 126 -25.72 5.92 2.10
CA MET A 126 -25.68 4.54 1.62
C MET A 126 -26.78 3.71 2.23
N PRO A 127 -27.42 2.80 1.46
CA PRO A 127 -28.46 1.93 2.02
C PRO A 127 -28.00 1.08 3.22
N VAL A 128 -26.71 0.83 3.34
CA VAL A 128 -26.10 0.02 4.41
C VAL A 128 -25.32 0.90 5.41
N SER A 129 -25.74 2.15 5.60
CA SER A 129 -25.00 3.14 6.42
C SER A 129 -24.63 2.62 7.81
N GLY A 130 -25.58 1.98 8.52
CA GLY A 130 -25.30 1.46 9.86
C GLY A 130 -24.17 0.43 9.90
N GLU A 131 -24.09 -0.42 8.89
CA GLU A 131 -22.99 -1.40 8.79
C GLU A 131 -21.64 -0.70 8.53
N LEU A 132 -21.65 0.29 7.62
CA LEU A 132 -20.41 1.03 7.28
C LEU A 132 -19.89 1.79 8.49
N GLU A 133 -20.77 2.49 9.21
CA GLU A 133 -20.40 3.25 10.40
C GLU A 133 -19.90 2.34 11.52
N ALA A 134 -20.58 1.22 11.77
CA ALA A 134 -20.16 0.26 12.79
C ALA A 134 -18.78 -0.33 12.49
N LYS A 135 -18.52 -0.67 11.21
CA LYS A 135 -17.22 -1.17 10.79
C LYS A 135 -16.13 -0.10 10.95
N TRP A 136 -16.43 1.14 10.55
CA TRP A 136 -15.48 2.24 10.69
C TRP A 136 -15.07 2.44 12.14
N GLU A 137 -16.03 2.44 13.06
CA GLU A 137 -15.76 2.53 14.51
C GLU A 137 -14.91 1.35 15.00
N ALA A 138 -15.17 0.15 14.50
CA ALA A 138 -14.37 -1.01 14.86
C ALA A 138 -12.90 -0.84 14.41
N TRP A 139 -12.68 -0.35 13.19
CA TRP A 139 -11.33 -0.12 12.68
C TRP A 139 -10.57 0.93 13.50
N LYS A 140 -11.26 2.01 13.89
CA LYS A 140 -10.66 3.03 14.79
C LYS A 140 -10.24 2.41 16.11
N ARG A 141 -11.09 1.61 16.73
CA ARG A 141 -10.79 0.95 18.02
C ARG A 141 -9.65 -0.09 17.89
N LEU A 142 -9.51 -0.70 16.73
CA LEU A 142 -8.44 -1.64 16.46
C LEU A 142 -7.11 -0.95 16.08
N GLY A 143 -7.09 0.38 16.02
CA GLY A 143 -5.88 1.14 15.76
C GLY A 143 -5.44 1.14 14.29
N VAL A 144 -6.38 0.96 13.37
CA VAL A 144 -6.08 1.01 11.95
C VAL A 144 -5.56 2.40 11.57
N LEU A 145 -4.46 2.47 10.82
CA LEU A 145 -3.76 3.73 10.55
C LEU A 145 -4.42 4.54 9.44
N ALA A 146 -4.81 3.88 8.34
CA ALA A 146 -5.17 4.58 7.11
C ALA A 146 -6.09 3.70 6.26
N SER A 147 -6.78 4.31 5.29
CA SER A 147 -7.63 3.61 4.32
C SER A 147 -7.13 3.86 2.90
N GLU A 148 -7.26 2.84 2.04
CA GLU A 148 -6.92 2.90 0.62
C GLU A 148 -7.74 1.84 -0.13
N MET A 149 -7.47 1.57 -1.41
CA MET A 149 -8.44 0.81 -2.21
C MET A 149 -7.87 -0.44 -2.93
N GLU A 150 -6.59 -0.81 -2.73
CA GLU A 150 -5.95 -1.84 -3.57
C GLU A 150 -5.19 -2.94 -2.81
N SER A 151 -4.61 -2.65 -1.65
CA SER A 151 -3.62 -3.55 -1.03
C SER A 151 -4.21 -4.90 -0.60
N ALA A 152 -5.47 -4.96 -0.15
CA ALA A 152 -6.05 -6.24 0.23
C ALA A 152 -6.10 -7.19 -0.98
N ALA A 153 -6.50 -6.67 -2.14
CA ALA A 153 -6.50 -7.43 -3.38
C ALA A 153 -5.06 -7.82 -3.76
N LEU A 154 -4.15 -6.86 -3.80
CA LEU A 154 -2.75 -7.11 -4.23
C LEU A 154 -2.04 -8.13 -3.35
N PHE A 155 -2.18 -8.03 -2.02
CA PHE A 155 -1.52 -8.99 -1.11
C PHE A 155 -2.09 -10.40 -1.29
N THR A 156 -3.41 -10.50 -1.50
CA THR A 156 -4.06 -11.81 -1.69
C THR A 156 -3.69 -12.42 -3.05
N VAL A 157 -3.70 -11.61 -4.12
CA VAL A 157 -3.27 -12.06 -5.45
C VAL A 157 -1.80 -12.49 -5.40
N ALA A 158 -0.93 -11.69 -4.77
CA ALA A 158 0.49 -12.02 -4.65
C ALA A 158 0.70 -13.37 -3.96
N ALA A 159 -0.04 -13.62 -2.86
CA ALA A 159 0.02 -14.90 -2.16
C ALA A 159 -0.42 -16.06 -3.08
N ALA A 160 -1.53 -15.87 -3.83
CA ALA A 160 -2.05 -16.89 -4.75
C ALA A 160 -1.08 -17.16 -5.91
N ARG A 161 -0.34 -16.13 -6.36
CA ARG A 161 0.61 -16.26 -7.47
C ARG A 161 2.03 -16.66 -7.03
N GLY A 162 2.30 -16.69 -5.74
CA GLY A 162 3.65 -16.96 -5.23
C GLY A 162 4.65 -15.85 -5.53
N VAL A 163 4.19 -14.60 -5.58
CA VAL A 163 5.06 -13.44 -5.81
C VAL A 163 5.06 -12.54 -4.58
N ARG A 164 6.07 -11.66 -4.47
CA ARG A 164 6.21 -10.75 -3.32
C ARG A 164 5.49 -9.44 -3.60
N CYS A 165 4.78 -8.90 -2.58
CA CYS A 165 4.11 -7.60 -2.72
C CYS A 165 4.16 -6.82 -1.42
N GLY A 166 4.31 -5.51 -1.52
CA GLY A 166 4.18 -4.57 -0.40
C GLY A 166 3.60 -3.25 -0.88
N SER A 167 3.22 -2.39 0.06
CA SER A 167 2.60 -1.10 -0.27
C SER A 167 3.13 0.02 0.61
N VAL A 168 3.30 1.18 -0.02
CA VAL A 168 3.73 2.45 0.60
C VAL A 168 2.75 3.53 0.18
N PHE A 169 2.29 4.33 1.14
CA PHE A 169 1.27 5.34 0.87
C PHE A 169 1.68 6.71 1.39
N HIS A 170 1.40 7.73 0.61
CA HIS A 170 1.39 9.12 1.06
C HIS A 170 0.00 9.42 1.65
N VAL A 171 -0.04 9.99 2.84
CA VAL A 171 -1.30 10.40 3.49
C VAL A 171 -1.71 11.76 2.94
N ILE A 172 -2.82 11.80 2.17
CA ILE A 172 -3.32 13.06 1.62
C ILE A 172 -3.99 13.90 2.72
N TRP A 173 -4.79 13.25 3.56
CA TRP A 173 -5.69 13.92 4.49
C TRP A 173 -6.20 12.92 5.52
N ASN A 174 -6.66 13.38 6.69
CA ASN A 174 -7.18 12.49 7.72
C ASN A 174 -8.58 12.95 8.16
N GLN A 175 -9.58 12.15 7.80
CA GLN A 175 -10.99 12.40 8.08
C GLN A 175 -11.28 12.55 9.59
N GLU A 176 -10.64 11.72 10.42
CA GLU A 176 -10.89 11.72 11.87
C GLU A 176 -10.29 12.96 12.52
N ARG A 177 -9.13 13.44 12.03
CA ARG A 177 -8.55 14.70 12.53
C ARG A 177 -9.45 15.89 12.19
N GLU A 178 -10.02 15.91 10.98
CA GLU A 178 -10.95 16.96 10.60
C GLU A 178 -12.20 16.94 11.50
N GLN A 179 -12.80 15.77 11.72
CA GLN A 179 -13.96 15.65 12.60
C GLN A 179 -13.66 16.03 14.05
N ALA A 180 -12.43 15.80 14.50
CA ALA A 180 -11.98 16.16 15.83
C ALA A 180 -11.57 17.65 15.94
N GLY A 181 -11.66 18.42 14.86
CA GLY A 181 -11.24 19.82 14.84
C GLY A 181 -9.74 20.04 15.01
N LEU A 182 -8.94 19.03 14.68
CA LEU A 182 -7.49 19.11 14.79
C LEU A 182 -6.89 19.72 13.53
N ASP A 183 -5.81 20.49 13.70
CA ASP A 183 -5.13 21.15 12.60
C ASP A 183 -4.61 20.14 11.57
N GLN A 184 -4.93 20.40 10.31
CA GLN A 184 -4.36 19.66 9.18
C GLN A 184 -4.51 20.43 7.89
N GLN A 185 -3.61 20.16 6.95
CA GLN A 185 -3.68 20.65 5.57
C GLN A 185 -3.59 19.46 4.64
N GLU A 186 -4.31 19.52 3.53
CA GLU A 186 -4.21 18.50 2.49
C GLU A 186 -2.79 18.50 1.91
N SER A 187 -2.21 17.31 1.71
CA SER A 187 -0.89 17.15 1.13
C SER A 187 -0.97 16.28 -0.11
N HIS A 188 -0.46 16.78 -1.22
CA HIS A 188 -0.41 16.02 -2.48
C HIS A 188 1.01 15.75 -2.95
N ASP A 189 2.03 16.07 -2.14
CA ASP A 189 3.42 15.83 -2.50
C ASP A 189 3.82 14.39 -2.18
N THR A 190 3.71 13.52 -3.16
CA THR A 190 4.00 12.09 -3.02
C THR A 190 5.49 11.74 -3.10
N ALA A 191 6.38 12.72 -3.20
CA ALA A 191 7.81 12.47 -3.43
C ALA A 191 8.40 11.52 -2.38
N LEU A 192 8.12 11.75 -1.09
CA LEU A 192 8.66 10.90 -0.02
C LEU A 192 8.19 9.43 -0.15
N ALA A 193 6.91 9.21 -0.48
CA ALA A 193 6.40 7.85 -0.64
C ALA A 193 7.04 7.16 -1.86
N ILE A 194 7.27 7.90 -2.94
CA ILE A 194 7.98 7.40 -4.12
C ILE A 194 9.42 7.02 -3.75
N ASP A 195 10.12 7.89 -3.04
CA ASP A 195 11.51 7.64 -2.61
C ASP A 195 11.58 6.38 -1.73
N VAL A 196 10.66 6.23 -0.77
CA VAL A 196 10.59 5.03 0.08
C VAL A 196 10.38 3.78 -0.78
N GLY A 197 9.47 3.82 -1.74
CA GLY A 197 9.20 2.69 -2.64
C GLY A 197 10.41 2.33 -3.50
N VAL A 198 11.09 3.32 -4.07
CA VAL A 198 12.27 3.13 -4.92
C VAL A 198 13.44 2.56 -4.10
N GLU A 199 13.71 3.14 -2.93
CA GLU A 199 14.81 2.65 -2.08
C GLU A 199 14.53 1.24 -1.54
N ALA A 200 13.27 0.93 -1.24
CA ALA A 200 12.89 -0.44 -0.86
C ALA A 200 13.20 -1.43 -2.00
N LEU A 201 12.85 -1.09 -3.23
CA LEU A 201 13.19 -1.93 -4.40
C LEU A 201 14.70 -2.10 -4.57
N LYS A 202 15.47 -1.02 -4.44
CA LYS A 202 16.93 -1.09 -4.53
C LYS A 202 17.52 -2.03 -3.46
N LEU A 203 16.98 -1.95 -2.24
CA LEU A 203 17.43 -2.81 -1.14
C LEU A 203 17.11 -4.29 -1.44
N LEU A 204 15.88 -4.57 -1.88
CA LEU A 204 15.47 -5.93 -2.23
C LEU A 204 16.33 -6.53 -3.36
N ILE A 205 16.60 -5.75 -4.40
CA ILE A 205 17.45 -6.18 -5.52
C ILE A 205 18.85 -6.57 -5.00
N ARG A 206 19.43 -5.75 -4.10
CA ARG A 206 20.74 -6.05 -3.52
C ARG A 206 20.70 -7.34 -2.67
N GLN A 207 19.66 -7.52 -1.86
CA GLN A 207 19.48 -8.71 -1.03
C GLN A 207 19.34 -9.97 -1.90
N ASP A 208 18.53 -9.91 -2.94
CA ASP A 208 18.32 -11.03 -3.87
C ASP A 208 19.63 -11.40 -4.58
N ALA A 209 20.43 -10.40 -4.98
CA ALA A 209 21.73 -10.65 -5.61
C ALA A 209 22.71 -11.33 -4.67
N GLN A 210 22.72 -10.91 -3.39
CA GLN A 210 23.58 -11.53 -2.36
C GLN A 210 23.17 -12.99 -2.08
N SER A 211 21.86 -13.26 -2.00
CA SER A 211 21.34 -14.61 -1.76
C SER A 211 21.75 -15.56 -2.90
N ARG A 212 21.57 -15.13 -4.16
CA ARG A 212 21.99 -15.91 -5.33
C ARG A 212 23.48 -16.19 -5.33
N ALA A 213 24.31 -15.21 -4.94
CA ALA A 213 25.78 -15.39 -4.87
C ALA A 213 26.20 -16.35 -3.74
N GLY A 214 25.43 -16.42 -2.66
CA GLY A 214 25.65 -17.35 -1.55
C GLY A 214 25.31 -18.79 -1.86
N GLU A 215 24.24 -19.01 -2.64
CA GLU A 215 23.77 -20.35 -3.02
C GLU A 215 24.68 -21.03 -4.06
N GLY A 216 25.54 -20.28 -4.75
CA GLY A 216 26.47 -20.79 -5.76
C GLY A 216 27.79 -21.29 -5.19
N ARG A 217 27.93 -21.32 -3.86
CA ARG A 217 29.14 -21.81 -3.16
C ARG A 217 28.87 -23.13 -2.46
#